data_23b34bba09743831af4977bada430cd5
#
_entry.id   23b34bba09743831af4977bada430cd5
#
_cell.length_a   1.000
_cell.length_b   1.000
_cell.length_c   1.000
_cell.angle_alpha   90.00
_cell.angle_beta   90.00
_cell.angle_gamma   90.00
#
_symmetry.space_group_name_H-M   'P 1'
#
loop_
_entity.id
_entity.type
_entity.pdbx_description
1 polymer ?
#
loop_
_entity_poly.entity_id
_entity_poly.type
_entity_poly.pdbx_seq_one_letter_code
_entity_poly.pdbx_strand_id
1 'polypeptide(L)'
;IDVTHDQVEAMTLGDRIVIMRDGFIQQIGTPQEVFNHPANLFVAGFIGTPQMNFFDATLSKKGDKYVATVQGKDFELPADKQEALKKMDKVPVDIIAGVRPVHIHLSQDGIDAMVDVSELMGSELHLHVNSNGKDVVIVVPTTDIDLDAVHGSHKPVKYSFKPELMHFFDKETEKNLF
;
A
#
# COMPACT_ATOMS: atom_id res chain seq x y z
N ILE A 1 26.67 11.75 -10.29
CA ILE A 1 25.81 11.74 -9.09
C ILE A 1 25.00 13.02 -9.11
N ASP A 2 23.69 12.86 -9.07
CA ASP A 2 22.77 13.99 -8.94
C ASP A 2 22.11 13.94 -7.57
N VAL A 3 21.84 15.11 -7.01
CA VAL A 3 21.10 15.27 -5.76
C VAL A 3 19.82 16.03 -6.08
N THR A 4 18.68 15.41 -5.79
CA THR A 4 17.39 16.01 -6.09
C THR A 4 16.38 15.66 -5.00
N HIS A 5 15.35 16.50 -4.85
CA HIS A 5 14.14 16.18 -4.07
C HIS A 5 12.96 15.82 -4.98
N ASP A 6 13.18 15.80 -6.29
CA ASP A 6 12.19 15.36 -7.28
C ASP A 6 12.31 13.86 -7.51
N GLN A 7 11.34 13.10 -6.99
CA GLN A 7 11.35 11.64 -7.10
C GLN A 7 11.12 11.15 -8.53
N VAL A 8 10.41 11.90 -9.38
CA VAL A 8 10.21 11.54 -10.79
C VAL A 8 11.54 11.60 -11.52
N GLU A 9 12.33 12.64 -11.28
CA GLU A 9 13.68 12.78 -11.82
C GLU A 9 14.58 11.64 -11.36
N ALA A 10 14.64 11.38 -10.05
CA ALA A 10 15.46 10.32 -9.49
C ALA A 10 15.09 8.93 -10.02
N MET A 11 13.80 8.63 -10.09
CA MET A 11 13.27 7.34 -10.56
C MET A 11 13.46 7.12 -12.06
N THR A 12 13.54 8.21 -12.85
CA THR A 12 13.67 8.15 -14.31
C THR A 12 15.12 8.13 -14.78
N LEU A 13 15.98 8.91 -14.16
CA LEU A 13 17.36 9.12 -14.58
C LEU A 13 18.36 8.23 -13.85
N GLY A 14 18.04 7.78 -12.65
CA GLY A 14 18.97 7.01 -11.82
C GLY A 14 18.99 5.52 -12.15
N ASP A 15 20.17 4.95 -12.39
CA ASP A 15 20.35 3.50 -12.39
C ASP A 15 20.25 2.92 -10.97
N ARG A 16 20.75 3.69 -10.01
CA ARG A 16 20.62 3.42 -8.57
C ARG A 16 20.24 4.72 -7.88
N ILE A 17 19.39 4.60 -6.88
CA ILE A 17 18.98 5.73 -6.05
C ILE A 17 19.33 5.47 -4.59
N VAL A 18 19.63 6.56 -3.89
CA VAL A 18 19.88 6.57 -2.45
C VAL A 18 18.82 7.47 -1.83
N ILE A 19 18.02 6.90 -0.95
CA ILE A 19 17.02 7.66 -0.19
C ILE A 19 17.60 8.01 1.15
N MET A 20 17.57 9.30 1.48
CA MET A 20 18.10 9.84 2.71
C MET A 20 17.02 10.56 3.52
N ARG A 21 17.17 10.49 4.83
CA ARG A 21 16.36 11.25 5.79
C ARG A 21 17.25 11.70 6.95
N ASP A 22 17.24 13.00 7.24
CA ASP A 22 17.98 13.59 8.36
C ASP A 22 19.47 13.21 8.39
N GLY A 23 20.11 13.13 7.21
CA GLY A 23 21.51 12.75 7.06
C GLY A 23 21.80 11.25 7.08
N PHE A 24 20.79 10.41 7.27
CA PHE A 24 20.94 8.95 7.30
C PHE A 24 20.38 8.29 6.03
N ILE A 25 21.12 7.32 5.51
CA ILE A 25 20.68 6.51 4.38
C ILE A 25 19.56 5.58 4.85
N GLN A 26 18.43 5.63 4.17
CA GLN A 26 17.27 4.78 4.44
C GLN A 26 17.27 3.52 3.55
N GLN A 27 17.59 3.69 2.27
CA GLN A 27 17.68 2.57 1.33
C GLN A 27 18.54 2.96 0.13
N ILE A 28 19.23 1.97 -0.42
CA ILE A 28 19.96 2.06 -1.70
C ILE A 28 19.47 0.93 -2.59
N GLY A 29 19.13 1.24 -3.83
CA GLY A 29 18.70 0.22 -4.79
C GLY A 29 18.36 0.82 -6.14
N THR A 30 17.94 -0.03 -7.06
CA THR A 30 17.35 0.42 -8.31
C THR A 30 15.98 1.07 -8.02
N PRO A 31 15.49 1.95 -8.89
CA PRO A 31 14.13 2.50 -8.74
C PRO A 31 13.07 1.43 -8.53
N GLN A 32 13.14 0.34 -9.28
CA GLN A 32 12.21 -0.78 -9.19
C GLN A 32 12.26 -1.48 -7.82
N GLU A 33 13.47 -1.74 -7.31
CA GLU A 33 13.65 -2.37 -6.00
C GLU A 33 13.09 -1.51 -4.87
N VAL A 34 13.39 -0.23 -4.90
CA VAL A 34 12.93 0.71 -3.88
C VAL A 34 11.41 0.86 -3.90
N PHE A 35 10.81 0.87 -5.08
CA PHE A 35 9.36 0.96 -5.23
C PHE A 35 8.65 -0.34 -4.78
N ASN A 36 9.16 -1.50 -5.19
CA ASN A 36 8.54 -2.79 -4.93
C ASN A 36 8.86 -3.37 -3.54
N HIS A 37 10.03 -3.04 -3.00
CA HIS A 37 10.54 -3.58 -1.73
C HIS A 37 11.08 -2.47 -0.84
N PRO A 38 10.22 -1.54 -0.39
CA PRO A 38 10.65 -0.45 0.49
C PRO A 38 11.13 -1.03 1.82
N ALA A 39 12.31 -0.56 2.28
CA ALA A 39 12.95 -1.09 3.47
C ALA A 39 12.22 -0.71 4.77
N ASN A 40 11.54 0.41 4.78
CA ASN A 40 10.83 0.92 5.95
C ASN A 40 9.64 1.80 5.56
N LEU A 41 8.90 2.23 6.57
CA LEU A 41 7.70 3.05 6.41
C LEU A 41 7.99 4.38 5.72
N PHE A 42 9.12 5.01 6.06
CA PHE A 42 9.51 6.27 5.44
C PHE A 42 9.72 6.13 3.92
N VAL A 43 10.48 5.14 3.50
CA VAL A 43 10.73 4.89 2.07
C VAL A 43 9.43 4.58 1.34
N ALA A 44 8.59 3.72 1.92
CA ALA A 44 7.30 3.35 1.35
C ALA A 44 6.38 4.56 1.15
N GLY A 45 6.34 5.47 2.12
CA GLY A 45 5.52 6.68 2.05
C GLY A 45 6.13 7.78 1.19
N PHE A 46 7.45 7.83 1.09
CA PHE A 46 8.17 8.85 0.33
C PHE A 46 8.16 8.58 -1.18
N ILE A 47 8.28 7.32 -1.58
CA ILE A 47 8.34 6.92 -3.00
C ILE A 47 6.94 6.57 -3.51
N GLY A 48 6.58 7.16 -4.64
CA GLY A 48 5.30 6.95 -5.33
C GLY A 48 4.35 8.12 -5.19
N THR A 49 3.57 8.37 -6.24
CA THR A 49 2.54 9.40 -6.30
C THR A 49 1.31 8.83 -6.98
N PRO A 50 0.13 8.81 -6.30
CA PRO A 50 -0.09 9.21 -4.91
C PRO A 50 0.65 8.33 -3.88
N GLN A 51 0.79 8.87 -2.66
CA GLN A 51 1.46 8.19 -1.56
C GLN A 51 0.79 6.86 -1.20
N MET A 52 1.60 5.88 -0.74
CA MET A 52 1.09 4.61 -0.22
C MET A 52 0.06 4.83 0.90
N ASN A 53 -1.01 4.06 0.87
CA ASN A 53 -1.96 4.01 1.98
C ASN A 53 -1.39 3.14 3.11
N PHE A 54 -1.52 3.61 4.34
CA PHE A 54 -1.13 2.85 5.53
C PHE A 54 -2.35 2.57 6.39
N PHE A 55 -2.47 1.32 6.83
CA PHE A 55 -3.57 0.86 7.68
C PHE A 55 -3.00 0.23 8.95
N ASP A 56 -3.66 0.47 10.08
CA ASP A 56 -3.46 -0.38 11.24
C ASP A 56 -3.98 -1.78 10.90
N ALA A 57 -3.20 -2.79 11.20
CA ALA A 57 -3.51 -4.17 10.88
C ALA A 57 -3.02 -5.11 11.97
N THR A 58 -3.50 -6.34 11.95
CA THR A 58 -3.07 -7.40 12.86
C THR A 58 -2.69 -8.62 12.06
N LEU A 59 -1.48 -9.15 12.30
CA LEU A 59 -1.09 -10.48 11.83
C LEU A 59 -1.54 -11.51 12.86
N SER A 60 -2.22 -12.54 12.41
CA SER A 60 -2.67 -13.63 13.26
C SER A 60 -2.67 -14.95 12.50
N LYS A 61 -2.80 -16.05 13.24
CA LYS A 61 -2.95 -17.37 12.67
C LYS A 61 -4.39 -17.82 12.82
N LYS A 62 -5.04 -18.18 11.72
CA LYS A 62 -6.38 -18.74 11.68
C LYS A 62 -6.33 -20.12 11.05
N GLY A 63 -6.55 -21.15 11.88
CA GLY A 63 -6.31 -22.54 11.47
C GLY A 63 -4.83 -22.74 11.14
N ASP A 64 -4.54 -23.22 9.95
CA ASP A 64 -3.17 -23.47 9.47
C ASP A 64 -2.54 -22.27 8.73
N LYS A 65 -3.28 -21.16 8.58
CA LYS A 65 -2.89 -20.04 7.75
C LYS A 65 -2.67 -18.75 8.54
N TYR A 66 -1.64 -18.01 8.14
CA TYR A 66 -1.42 -16.66 8.64
C TYR A 66 -2.21 -15.67 7.78
N VAL A 67 -2.88 -14.76 8.45
CA VAL A 67 -3.72 -13.72 7.83
C VAL A 67 -3.34 -12.35 8.36
N ALA A 68 -3.51 -11.34 7.51
CA ALA A 68 -3.53 -9.95 7.92
C ALA A 68 -4.97 -9.47 7.97
N THR A 69 -5.40 -8.93 9.10
CA THR A 69 -6.72 -8.33 9.26
C THR A 69 -6.61 -6.83 9.10
N VAL A 70 -7.25 -6.29 8.07
CA VAL A 70 -7.26 -4.87 7.73
C VAL A 70 -8.70 -4.42 7.59
N GLN A 71 -9.10 -3.36 8.30
CA GLN A 71 -10.46 -2.81 8.28
C GLN A 71 -11.54 -3.89 8.49
N GLY A 72 -11.26 -4.84 9.39
CA GLY A 72 -12.18 -5.93 9.72
C GLY A 72 -12.24 -7.08 8.72
N LYS A 73 -11.42 -7.06 7.66
CA LYS A 73 -11.36 -8.13 6.66
C LYS A 73 -10.02 -8.86 6.72
N ASP A 74 -10.09 -10.18 6.60
CA ASP A 74 -8.91 -11.05 6.60
C ASP A 74 -8.35 -11.26 5.20
N PHE A 75 -7.04 -11.16 5.09
CA PHE A 75 -6.29 -11.44 3.87
C PHE A 75 -5.27 -12.53 4.16
N GLU A 76 -5.41 -13.67 3.49
CA GLU A 76 -4.44 -14.76 3.60
C GLU A 76 -3.12 -14.34 2.95
N LEU A 77 -2.02 -14.49 3.68
CA LEU A 77 -0.70 -14.12 3.19
C LEU A 77 -0.17 -15.12 2.15
N PRO A 78 0.64 -14.67 1.19
CA PRO A 78 1.25 -15.56 0.21
C PRO A 78 2.22 -16.55 0.84
N ALA A 79 2.53 -17.62 0.12
CA ALA A 79 3.28 -18.77 0.63
C ALA A 79 4.66 -18.41 1.22
N ASP A 80 5.38 -17.50 0.59
CA ASP A 80 6.69 -17.02 1.07
C ASP A 80 6.60 -16.33 2.43
N LYS A 81 5.55 -15.51 2.64
CA LYS A 81 5.29 -14.83 3.91
C LYS A 81 4.76 -15.80 4.97
N GLN A 82 3.97 -16.81 4.58
CA GLN A 82 3.56 -17.88 5.48
C GLN A 82 4.78 -18.59 6.08
N GLU A 83 5.75 -18.95 5.27
CA GLU A 83 6.99 -19.60 5.71
C GLU A 83 7.85 -18.69 6.60
N ALA A 84 7.94 -17.41 6.27
CA ALA A 84 8.66 -16.44 7.10
C ALA A 84 8.02 -16.30 8.48
N LEU A 85 6.70 -16.24 8.57
CA LEU A 85 5.98 -16.11 9.84
C LEU A 85 6.06 -17.34 10.72
N LYS A 86 6.13 -18.54 10.14
CA LYS A 86 6.36 -19.78 10.91
C LYS A 86 7.65 -19.73 11.72
N LYS A 87 8.65 -19.01 11.23
CA LYS A 87 9.96 -18.86 11.87
C LYS A 87 10.02 -17.73 12.90
N MET A 88 9.07 -16.81 12.87
CA MET A 88 9.11 -15.58 13.67
C MET A 88 8.49 -15.71 15.07
N ASP A 89 7.59 -16.64 15.28
CA ASP A 89 6.89 -16.94 16.55
C ASP A 89 6.32 -15.70 17.28
N LYS A 90 5.81 -14.72 16.51
CA LYS A 90 5.39 -13.41 17.03
C LYS A 90 3.92 -13.06 16.75
N VAL A 91 3.08 -14.03 16.50
CA VAL A 91 1.66 -13.77 16.23
C VAL A 91 0.77 -14.20 17.41
N PRO A 92 -0.34 -13.50 17.70
CA PRO A 92 -0.83 -12.29 17.02
C PRO A 92 0.00 -11.04 17.34
N VAL A 93 0.13 -10.15 16.38
CA VAL A 93 0.88 -8.90 16.54
C VAL A 93 0.26 -7.77 15.72
N ASP A 94 0.20 -6.57 16.31
CA ASP A 94 -0.22 -5.36 15.60
C ASP A 94 0.92 -4.84 14.72
N ILE A 95 0.57 -4.50 13.49
CA ILE A 95 1.49 -4.03 12.46
C ILE A 95 0.88 -2.87 11.69
N ILE A 96 1.65 -2.31 10.76
CA ILE A 96 1.15 -1.39 9.74
C ILE A 96 1.18 -2.11 8.40
N ALA A 97 0.03 -2.16 7.73
CA ALA A 97 -0.08 -2.64 6.37
C ALA A 97 -0.02 -1.46 5.40
N GLY A 98 0.81 -1.57 4.36
CA GLY A 98 0.93 -0.58 3.31
C GLY A 98 0.42 -1.12 1.98
N VAL A 99 -0.38 -0.33 1.27
CA VAL A 99 -0.87 -0.67 -0.07
C VAL A 99 -0.82 0.56 -0.96
N ARG A 100 -0.17 0.43 -2.10
CA ARG A 100 -0.13 1.54 -3.06
C ARG A 100 -1.50 1.77 -3.68
N PRO A 101 -1.87 3.03 -3.97
CA PRO A 101 -3.17 3.34 -4.58
C PRO A 101 -3.46 2.56 -5.85
N VAL A 102 -2.45 2.31 -6.68
CA VAL A 102 -2.57 1.53 -7.93
C VAL A 102 -2.75 0.02 -7.70
N HIS A 103 -2.50 -0.46 -6.49
CA HIS A 103 -2.66 -1.87 -6.10
C HIS A 103 -3.95 -2.15 -5.33
N ILE A 104 -4.81 -1.15 -5.20
CA ILE A 104 -6.16 -1.31 -4.67
C ILE A 104 -7.13 -1.45 -5.84
N HIS A 105 -8.03 -2.40 -5.76
CA HIS A 105 -9.07 -2.60 -6.77
C HIS A 105 -10.46 -2.55 -6.16
N LEU A 106 -11.45 -2.19 -6.97
CA LEU A 106 -12.85 -2.23 -6.56
C LEU A 106 -13.35 -3.68 -6.62
N SER A 107 -14.12 -4.08 -5.63
CA SER A 107 -14.61 -5.45 -5.49
C SER A 107 -15.93 -5.47 -4.73
N GLN A 108 -16.90 -6.23 -5.21
CA GLN A 108 -18.23 -6.32 -4.56
C GLN A 108 -18.16 -6.97 -3.16
N ASP A 109 -17.16 -7.80 -2.93
CA ASP A 109 -16.91 -8.47 -1.64
C ASP A 109 -15.87 -7.73 -0.78
N GLY A 110 -15.57 -6.48 -1.13
CA GLY A 110 -14.54 -5.68 -0.52
C GLY A 110 -14.93 -4.99 0.78
N ILE A 111 -14.03 -4.12 1.21
CA ILE A 111 -14.19 -3.25 2.36
C ILE A 111 -15.07 -2.07 1.95
N ASP A 112 -16.03 -1.70 2.79
CA ASP A 112 -16.93 -0.57 2.53
C ASP A 112 -16.21 0.77 2.61
N ALA A 113 -16.55 1.66 1.69
CA ALA A 113 -16.08 3.03 1.67
C ALA A 113 -17.08 3.96 0.99
N MET A 114 -16.89 5.26 1.23
CA MET A 114 -17.67 6.32 0.58
C MET A 114 -16.71 7.24 -0.18
N VAL A 115 -17.01 7.50 -1.44
CA VAL A 115 -16.22 8.45 -2.25
C VAL A 115 -16.47 9.87 -1.74
N ASP A 116 -15.42 10.54 -1.30
CA ASP A 116 -15.45 11.97 -0.96
C ASP A 116 -15.19 12.85 -2.18
N VAL A 117 -14.13 12.53 -2.92
CA VAL A 117 -13.73 13.24 -4.13
C VAL A 117 -13.23 12.22 -5.16
N SER A 118 -13.55 12.48 -6.42
CA SER A 118 -12.98 11.72 -7.53
C SER A 118 -12.39 12.66 -8.57
N GLU A 119 -11.22 12.33 -9.06
CA GLU A 119 -10.47 13.13 -10.04
C GLU A 119 -10.19 12.27 -11.27
N LEU A 120 -10.77 12.68 -12.41
CA LEU A 120 -10.52 12.02 -13.68
C LEU A 120 -9.21 12.55 -14.28
N MET A 121 -8.20 11.70 -14.34
CA MET A 121 -6.86 12.04 -14.81
C MET A 121 -6.50 11.20 -16.04
N GLY A 122 -7.07 11.58 -17.20
CA GLY A 122 -6.85 10.86 -18.45
C GLY A 122 -7.41 9.44 -18.40
N SER A 123 -6.53 8.44 -18.42
CA SER A 123 -6.89 7.02 -18.40
C SER A 123 -7.09 6.44 -16.99
N GLU A 124 -6.93 7.27 -15.96
CA GLU A 124 -7.06 6.86 -14.56
C GLU A 124 -8.10 7.70 -13.84
N LEU A 125 -8.80 7.07 -12.91
CA LEU A 125 -9.64 7.73 -11.94
C LEU A 125 -9.01 7.62 -10.56
N HIS A 126 -8.73 8.77 -9.94
CA HIS A 126 -8.23 8.85 -8.57
C HIS A 126 -9.42 9.04 -7.63
N LEU A 127 -9.67 8.05 -6.77
CA LEU A 127 -10.74 8.08 -5.80
C LEU A 127 -10.16 8.37 -4.40
N HIS A 128 -10.64 9.44 -3.79
CA HIS A 128 -10.41 9.73 -2.38
C HIS A 128 -11.64 9.26 -1.62
N VAL A 129 -11.48 8.20 -0.83
CA VAL A 129 -12.58 7.56 -0.14
C VAL A 129 -12.39 7.60 1.36
N ASN A 130 -13.49 7.65 2.09
CA ASN A 130 -13.52 7.43 3.54
C ASN A 130 -13.95 5.99 3.81
N SER A 131 -13.09 5.25 4.49
CA SER A 131 -13.34 3.87 4.88
C SER A 131 -13.25 3.74 6.40
N ASN A 132 -14.39 3.66 7.06
CA ASN A 132 -14.48 3.58 8.52
C ASN A 132 -13.70 4.70 9.24
N GLY A 133 -13.80 5.94 8.74
CA GLY A 133 -13.10 7.09 9.29
C GLY A 133 -11.65 7.26 8.80
N LYS A 134 -11.17 6.37 7.95
CA LYS A 134 -9.83 6.45 7.37
C LYS A 134 -9.88 6.94 5.93
N ASP A 135 -9.03 7.93 5.60
CA ASP A 135 -8.86 8.38 4.22
C ASP A 135 -7.99 7.39 3.45
N VAL A 136 -8.51 6.94 2.31
CA VAL A 136 -7.84 5.99 1.42
C VAL A 136 -7.85 6.54 -0.01
N VAL A 137 -6.72 6.45 -0.69
CA VAL A 137 -6.61 6.84 -2.10
C VAL A 137 -6.54 5.58 -2.96
N ILE A 138 -7.40 5.52 -3.97
CA ILE A 138 -7.50 4.40 -4.91
C ILE A 138 -7.30 4.95 -6.31
N VAL A 139 -6.42 4.34 -7.09
CA VAL A 139 -6.21 4.69 -8.51
C VAL A 139 -6.63 3.50 -9.35
N VAL A 140 -7.64 3.70 -10.17
CA VAL A 140 -8.18 2.65 -11.05
C VAL A 140 -8.15 3.09 -12.52
N PRO A 141 -7.82 2.18 -13.45
CA PRO A 141 -7.96 2.46 -14.87
C PRO A 141 -9.42 2.71 -15.23
N THR A 142 -9.68 3.72 -16.07
CA THR A 142 -11.05 4.04 -16.50
C THR A 142 -11.69 2.93 -17.35
N THR A 143 -10.87 2.05 -17.90
CA THR A 143 -11.32 0.87 -18.66
C THR A 143 -11.92 -0.24 -17.80
N ASP A 144 -11.61 -0.24 -16.49
CA ASP A 144 -11.95 -1.33 -15.58
C ASP A 144 -13.18 -1.01 -14.70
N ILE A 145 -13.80 0.14 -14.89
CA ILE A 145 -14.88 0.64 -14.04
C ILE A 145 -16.01 1.26 -14.84
N ASP A 146 -17.18 1.28 -14.23
CA ASP A 146 -18.29 2.12 -14.66
C ASP A 146 -18.13 3.51 -14.02
N LEU A 147 -17.73 4.50 -14.84
CA LEU A 147 -17.50 5.86 -14.36
C LEU A 147 -18.74 6.48 -13.72
N ASP A 148 -19.92 6.21 -14.26
CA ASP A 148 -21.17 6.79 -13.72
C ASP A 148 -21.47 6.26 -12.30
N ALA A 149 -21.02 5.05 -12.01
CA ALA A 149 -21.21 4.44 -10.70
C ALA A 149 -20.27 4.99 -9.61
N VAL A 150 -19.08 5.45 -9.99
CA VAL A 150 -18.02 5.80 -9.01
C VAL A 150 -17.51 7.23 -9.10
N HIS A 151 -17.67 7.90 -10.25
CA HIS A 151 -17.25 9.29 -10.41
C HIS A 151 -18.26 10.25 -9.76
N GLY A 152 -17.75 11.20 -9.00
CA GLY A 152 -18.54 12.17 -8.24
C GLY A 152 -18.21 12.11 -6.75
N SER A 153 -19.13 12.57 -5.92
CA SER A 153 -19.01 12.52 -4.47
C SER A 153 -20.15 11.74 -3.83
N HIS A 154 -19.94 11.27 -2.62
CA HIS A 154 -20.94 10.52 -1.81
C HIS A 154 -21.44 9.23 -2.49
N LYS A 155 -20.58 8.59 -3.27
CA LYS A 155 -20.89 7.30 -3.90
C LYS A 155 -20.32 6.16 -3.08
N PRO A 156 -21.14 5.13 -2.72
CA PRO A 156 -20.64 3.97 -2.03
C PRO A 156 -19.79 3.10 -2.95
N VAL A 157 -18.65 2.64 -2.45
CA VAL A 157 -17.77 1.71 -3.14
C VAL A 157 -17.28 0.65 -2.17
N LYS A 158 -16.80 -0.47 -2.71
CA LYS A 158 -16.09 -1.50 -1.95
C LYS A 158 -14.77 -1.77 -2.63
N TYR A 159 -13.71 -1.91 -1.83
CA TYR A 159 -12.36 -2.12 -2.34
C TYR A 159 -11.68 -3.29 -1.66
N SER A 160 -10.67 -3.83 -2.32
CA SER A 160 -9.88 -4.93 -1.81
C SER A 160 -8.43 -4.83 -2.29
N PHE A 161 -7.59 -5.70 -1.73
CA PHE A 161 -6.17 -5.80 -2.05
C PHE A 161 -5.82 -7.22 -2.49
N LYS A 162 -4.75 -7.32 -3.26
CA LYS A 162 -4.07 -8.61 -3.48
C LYS A 162 -2.99 -8.76 -2.42
N PRO A 163 -3.03 -9.81 -1.58
CA PRO A 163 -2.07 -9.97 -0.48
C PRO A 163 -0.60 -9.96 -0.92
N GLU A 164 -0.30 -10.43 -2.11
CA GLU A 164 1.05 -10.43 -2.69
C GLU A 164 1.60 -9.03 -2.99
N LEU A 165 0.73 -8.01 -3.09
CA LEU A 165 1.10 -6.61 -3.33
C LEU A 165 1.07 -5.75 -2.06
N MET A 166 0.68 -6.34 -0.92
CA MET A 166 0.68 -5.65 0.36
C MET A 166 2.08 -5.66 0.97
N HIS A 167 2.38 -4.60 1.73
CA HIS A 167 3.60 -4.46 2.51
C HIS A 167 3.25 -4.45 4.00
N PHE A 168 4.12 -5.02 4.82
CA PHE A 168 3.90 -5.13 6.26
C PHE A 168 5.09 -4.59 7.02
N PHE A 169 4.84 -3.63 7.92
CA PHE A 169 5.88 -2.94 8.67
C PHE A 169 5.68 -3.16 10.15
N ASP A 170 6.79 -3.35 10.86
CA ASP A 170 6.80 -3.37 12.32
C ASP A 170 6.35 -2.01 12.86
N LYS A 171 5.43 -2.04 13.82
CA LYS A 171 4.82 -0.82 14.33
C LYS A 171 5.77 0.04 15.17
N GLU A 172 6.75 -0.56 15.81
CA GLU A 172 7.74 0.12 16.64
C GLU A 172 8.97 0.55 15.86
N THR A 173 9.58 -0.36 15.11
CA THR A 173 10.81 -0.11 14.35
C THR A 173 10.56 0.54 13.00
N GLU A 174 9.33 0.45 12.49
CA GLU A 174 8.91 0.90 11.16
C GLU A 174 9.60 0.14 10.00
N LYS A 175 10.33 -0.91 10.30
CA LYS A 175 11.00 -1.73 9.30
C LYS A 175 10.04 -2.68 8.61
N ASN A 176 10.30 -2.93 7.32
CA ASN A 176 9.59 -3.96 6.57
C ASN A 176 9.87 -5.33 7.23
N LEU A 177 8.80 -6.10 7.45
CA LEU A 177 8.89 -7.41 8.10
C LEU A 177 9.39 -8.53 7.16
N PHE A 178 9.33 -8.29 5.86
CA PHE A 178 9.63 -9.33 4.85
C PHE A 178 10.64 -8.91 3.81
#